data_f2d94d4a8603560d485a9cc7a5eeca11
#
_entry.id   f2d94d4a8603560d485a9cc7a5eeca11
#
_cell.length_a   1.000
_cell.length_b   1.000
_cell.length_c   1.000
_cell.angle_alpha   90.00
_cell.angle_beta   90.00
_cell.angle_gamma   90.00
#
_symmetry.space_group_name_H-M   'P 1'
#
loop_
_entity.id
_entity.type
_entity.pdbx_description
1 polymer ?
#
loop_
_entity_poly.entity_id
_entity_poly.type
_entity_poly.pdbx_seq_one_letter_code
_entity_poly.pdbx_strand_id
1 'polypeptide(L)' 'MAISYKKLWKLLIDKDMTAVELREKTGIAPNTMTKLRRDEEVSLTVLVKICTALNANIGDIMDLVPDSNT' A
#
# COMPACT_ATOMS: atom_id res chain seq x y z
N MET A 1 6.39 -16.73 2.82
CA MET A 1 6.69 -15.35 2.45
C MET A 1 5.73 -14.40 3.12
N ALA A 2 6.18 -13.19 3.40
CA ALA A 2 5.36 -12.16 4.02
C ALA A 2 5.11 -11.02 3.04
N ILE A 3 4.02 -10.28 3.25
CA ILE A 3 3.68 -9.10 2.47
C ILE A 3 4.34 -7.88 3.11
N SER A 4 4.90 -7.00 2.27
CA SER A 4 5.44 -5.72 2.72
C SER A 4 4.91 -4.60 1.84
N TYR A 5 4.41 -3.52 2.45
CA TYR A 5 3.97 -2.31 1.75
C TYR A 5 4.97 -1.17 1.95
N LYS A 6 6.19 -1.48 2.32
CA LYS A 6 7.22 -0.47 2.54
C LYS A 6 7.41 0.42 1.34
N LYS A 7 7.34 -0.15 0.14
CA LYS A 7 7.46 0.60 -1.11
C LYS A 7 6.36 1.63 -1.27
N LEU A 8 5.13 1.30 -0.81
CA LEU A 8 4.01 2.23 -0.87
C LEU A 8 4.31 3.49 -0.06
N TRP A 9 4.79 3.32 1.16
CA TRP A 9 5.08 4.47 2.04
C TRP A 9 6.21 5.32 1.48
N LYS A 10 7.23 4.69 0.91
CA LYS A 10 8.32 5.41 0.23
C LYS A 10 7.82 6.19 -0.98
N LEU A 11 6.94 5.57 -1.77
CA LEU A 11 6.37 6.22 -2.95
C LEU A 11 5.54 7.44 -2.58
N LEU A 12 4.78 7.36 -1.49
CA LEU A 12 4.01 8.49 -0.99
C LEU A 12 4.94 9.66 -0.61
N ILE A 13 6.04 9.36 0.06
CA ILE A 13 7.03 10.37 0.41
C ILE A 13 7.59 11.02 -0.86
N ASP A 14 7.95 10.22 -1.85
CA ASP A 14 8.50 10.71 -3.12
C ASP A 14 7.50 11.60 -3.87
N LYS A 15 6.21 11.30 -3.73
CA LYS A 15 5.15 12.08 -4.37
C LYS A 15 4.61 13.21 -3.49
N ASP A 16 5.21 13.40 -2.33
CA ASP A 16 4.81 14.44 -1.37
C ASP A 16 3.34 14.31 -0.99
N MET A 17 2.89 13.07 -0.79
CA MET A 17 1.50 12.74 -0.48
C MET A 17 1.39 12.09 0.88
N THR A 18 0.40 12.49 1.67
CA THR A 18 0.12 11.88 2.97
C THR A 18 -0.79 10.66 2.82
N ALA A 19 -0.79 9.81 3.86
CA ALA A 19 -1.70 8.66 3.90
C ALA A 19 -3.17 9.11 3.87
N VAL A 20 -3.49 10.24 4.50
CA VAL A 20 -4.84 10.81 4.49
C VAL A 20 -5.25 11.19 3.07
N GLU A 21 -4.35 11.83 2.33
CA GLU A 21 -4.61 12.20 0.93
C GLU A 21 -4.82 10.97 0.06
N LEU A 22 -4.04 9.93 0.26
CA LEU A 22 -4.20 8.67 -0.46
C LEU A 22 -5.59 8.07 -0.18
N ARG A 23 -5.99 8.05 1.09
CA ARG A 23 -7.30 7.52 1.48
C ARG A 23 -8.43 8.32 0.83
N GLU A 24 -8.31 9.64 0.81
CA GLU A 24 -9.31 10.50 0.19
C GLU A 24 -9.41 10.27 -1.31
N LYS A 25 -8.27 10.12 -1.98
CA LYS A 25 -8.25 9.90 -3.43
C LYS A 25 -8.80 8.54 -3.83
N THR A 26 -8.57 7.52 -3.01
CA THR A 26 -8.98 6.14 -3.32
C THR A 26 -10.33 5.77 -2.75
N GLY A 27 -10.80 6.47 -1.74
CA GLY A 27 -12.05 6.16 -1.05
C GLY A 27 -11.98 4.87 -0.23
N ILE A 28 -10.79 4.36 0.07
CA ILE A 28 -10.67 3.13 0.86
C ILE A 28 -10.99 3.38 2.33
N ALA A 29 -11.45 2.33 3.01
CA ALA A 29 -11.89 2.42 4.39
C ALA A 29 -10.71 2.64 5.36
N PRO A 30 -10.92 3.30 6.52
CA PRO A 30 -9.86 3.49 7.50
C PRO A 30 -9.23 2.20 8.00
N ASN A 31 -10.00 1.14 8.21
CA ASN A 31 -9.44 -0.14 8.65
C ASN A 31 -8.62 -0.82 7.56
N THR A 32 -8.88 -0.53 6.29
CA THR A 32 -8.01 -0.99 5.20
C THR A 32 -6.66 -0.30 5.28
N MET A 33 -6.64 1.00 5.58
CA MET A 33 -5.39 1.72 5.80
C MET A 33 -4.60 1.13 6.97
N THR A 34 -5.29 0.73 8.04
CA THR A 34 -4.66 0.07 9.18
C THR A 34 -4.00 -1.24 8.77
N LYS A 35 -4.67 -2.03 7.94
CA LYS A 35 -4.10 -3.28 7.42
C LYS A 35 -2.84 -3.02 6.59
N LEU A 36 -2.87 -1.99 5.75
CA LEU A 36 -1.69 -1.62 4.96
C LEU A 36 -0.51 -1.25 5.86
N ARG A 37 -0.76 -0.56 6.98
CA ARG A 37 0.29 -0.19 7.92
C ARG A 37 0.87 -1.39 8.66
N ARG A 38 0.10 -2.46 8.79
CA ARG A 38 0.51 -3.69 9.47
C ARG A 38 1.03 -4.75 8.53
N ASP A 39 1.16 -4.43 7.25
CA ASP A 39 1.54 -5.40 6.20
C ASP A 39 0.59 -6.60 6.15
N GLU A 40 -0.70 -6.35 6.35
CA GLU A 40 -1.73 -7.37 6.27
C GLU A 40 -2.35 -7.42 4.87
N GLU A 41 -3.00 -8.54 4.56
CA GLU A 41 -3.64 -8.72 3.27
C GLU A 41 -4.79 -7.74 3.09
N VAL A 42 -4.86 -7.14 1.90
CA VAL A 42 -6.00 -6.34 1.45
C VAL A 42 -6.46 -6.89 0.10
N SER A 43 -7.67 -6.54 -0.31
CA SER A 43 -8.20 -7.03 -1.57
C SER A 43 -7.42 -6.48 -2.76
N LEU A 44 -7.41 -7.24 -3.84
CA LEU A 44 -6.79 -6.79 -5.09
C LEU A 44 -7.46 -5.51 -5.59
N THR A 45 -8.76 -5.36 -5.39
CA THR A 45 -9.49 -4.15 -5.75
C THR A 45 -8.90 -2.91 -5.06
N VAL A 46 -8.56 -3.03 -3.78
CA VAL A 46 -7.90 -1.94 -3.04
C VAL A 46 -6.56 -1.61 -3.67
N LEU A 47 -5.76 -2.63 -3.98
CA LEU A 47 -4.45 -2.41 -4.59
C LEU A 47 -4.57 -1.74 -5.97
N VAL A 48 -5.56 -2.13 -6.75
CA VAL A 48 -5.82 -1.48 -8.05
C VAL A 48 -6.17 -0.01 -7.88
N LYS A 49 -7.00 0.31 -6.87
CA LYS A 49 -7.36 1.71 -6.59
C LYS A 49 -6.12 2.54 -6.22
N ILE A 50 -5.25 1.97 -5.40
CA ILE A 50 -4.02 2.65 -4.99
C ILE A 50 -3.10 2.86 -6.19
N CYS A 51 -2.89 1.84 -7.00
CA CYS A 51 -2.05 1.94 -8.19
C CYS A 51 -2.59 2.98 -9.17
N THR A 52 -3.91 3.02 -9.35
CA THR A 52 -4.55 4.00 -10.23
C THR A 52 -4.33 5.42 -9.71
N ALA A 53 -4.53 5.63 -8.41
CA ALA A 53 -4.36 6.95 -7.81
C ALA A 53 -2.92 7.45 -7.89
N LEU A 54 -1.95 6.55 -7.81
CA LEU A 54 -0.52 6.89 -7.83
C LEU A 54 0.12 6.74 -9.21
N ASN A 55 -0.64 6.26 -10.19
CA ASN A 55 -0.12 5.95 -11.51
C ASN A 55 1.10 5.02 -11.43
N ALA A 56 0.95 3.94 -10.68
CA ALA A 56 2.03 3.00 -10.38
C ALA A 56 1.59 1.57 -10.65
N ASN A 57 2.56 0.67 -10.72
CA ASN A 57 2.31 -0.76 -10.81
C ASN A 57 2.32 -1.39 -9.43
N ILE A 58 1.76 -2.59 -9.31
CA ILE A 58 1.68 -3.28 -8.02
C ILE A 58 3.06 -3.51 -7.41
N GLY A 59 4.08 -3.77 -8.23
CA GLY A 59 5.45 -3.94 -7.76
C GLY A 59 6.09 -2.66 -7.23
N ASP A 60 5.46 -1.50 -7.48
CA ASP A 60 5.93 -0.22 -6.96
C ASP A 60 5.39 0.08 -5.56
N ILE A 61 4.36 -0.66 -5.11
CA ILE A 61 3.69 -0.40 -3.83
C ILE A 61 3.80 -1.56 -2.85
N MET A 62 4.13 -2.76 -3.31
CA MET A 62 4.24 -3.91 -2.41
C MET A 62 5.32 -4.87 -2.86
N ASP A 63 5.70 -5.76 -1.95
CA ASP A 63 6.71 -6.77 -2.21
C ASP A 63 6.38 -8.02 -1.40
N LEU A 64 6.90 -9.14 -1.83
CA LEU A 64 6.87 -10.38 -1.07
C LEU A 64 8.28 -10.63 -0.55
N VAL A 65 8.39 -10.74 0.76
CA VAL A 65 9.69 -10.87 1.41
C VAL A 65 9.76 -12.18 2.18
N PRO A 66 10.95 -12.77 2.36
CA PRO A 66 11.10 -13.97 3.17
C PRO A 66 10.70 -13.71 4.61
N ASP A 67 10.10 -14.71 5.28
CA ASP A 67 9.79 -14.60 6.70
C ASP A 67 11.09 -14.53 7.49
N SER A 68 11.18 -13.55 8.38
CA SER A 68 12.42 -13.24 9.08
C SER A 68 12.82 -14.27 10.13
N ASN A 69 11.91 -15.14 10.54
CA ASN A 69 12.16 -16.13 11.57
C ASN A 69 12.31 -17.55 11.03
N THR A 70 12.58 -17.69 9.77
CA THR A 70 12.81 -19.00 9.14
C THR A 70 14.27 -19.23 8.86
#